data_591fe984e9b7d8023ca8ebd5969ae0ea
#
_entry.id   591fe984e9b7d8023ca8ebd5969ae0ea
#
_cell.length_a   1.000
_cell.length_b   1.000
_cell.length_c   1.000
_cell.angle_alpha   90.00
_cell.angle_beta   90.00
_cell.angle_gamma   90.00
#
_symmetry.space_group_name_H-M   'P 1'
#
loop_
_entity.id
_entity.type
_entity.pdbx_description
1 polymer ?
#
loop_
_entity_poly.entity_id
_entity_poly.type
_entity_poly.pdbx_seq_one_letter_code
_entity_poly.pdbx_strand_id
1 'polypeptide(L)'
;MLFNPHTGPQASQLLSKSLPSFGKQRALAVKAILRRAGLRPTRQRIALGSLLFVETHRHITPGMLNEEALLLGEKLSVATVYNTLNQFADAGLIRKISIHGERTYFDTDTGDHAHFYICDQDQIVDIASGDIGIGPLPVPPAGYKISKVDVLIHLVPETTPS
;
A
#
# COMPACT_ATOMS: atom_id res chain seq x y z
N MET A 1 27.35 44.99 4.04
CA MET A 1 27.08 43.90 3.08
C MET A 1 25.62 43.55 3.20
N LEU A 2 24.83 43.92 2.21
CA LEU A 2 23.37 43.81 2.21
C LEU A 2 22.99 42.49 1.56
N PHE A 3 22.30 41.63 2.31
CA PHE A 3 21.68 40.42 1.83
C PHE A 3 20.34 40.78 1.16
N ASN A 4 20.19 40.47 -0.11
CA ASN A 4 18.99 40.74 -0.89
C ASN A 4 18.09 39.51 -0.95
N PRO A 5 16.87 39.50 -0.35
CA PRO A 5 15.92 38.39 -0.46
C PRO A 5 14.86 38.73 -1.51
N HIS A 6 15.17 38.50 -2.77
CA HIS A 6 14.13 38.45 -3.81
C HIS A 6 14.24 37.15 -4.56
N THR A 7 13.60 36.13 -4.01
CA THR A 7 13.16 34.96 -4.77
C THR A 7 11.62 35.02 -4.82
N GLY A 8 11.16 35.39 -5.99
CA GLY A 8 9.77 35.70 -6.25
C GLY A 8 8.80 34.52 -6.32
N PRO A 9 7.51 34.79 -6.46
CA PRO A 9 6.38 33.86 -6.31
C PRO A 9 6.10 33.03 -7.56
N GLN A 10 7.10 32.53 -8.27
CA GLN A 10 6.88 31.80 -9.54
C GLN A 10 6.83 30.29 -9.41
N ALA A 11 7.36 29.69 -8.34
CA ALA A 11 7.36 28.25 -8.17
C ALA A 11 5.96 27.68 -7.78
N SER A 12 5.19 28.42 -6.99
CA SER A 12 3.86 27.97 -6.55
C SER A 12 2.78 28.07 -7.65
N GLN A 13 2.96 28.97 -8.63
CA GLN A 13 2.02 29.12 -9.74
C GLN A 13 2.23 28.08 -10.86
N LEU A 14 3.41 27.49 -11.00
CA LEU A 14 3.68 26.42 -11.97
C LEU A 14 3.13 25.08 -11.50
N LEU A 15 3.12 24.83 -10.19
CA LEU A 15 2.55 23.63 -9.59
C LEU A 15 1.00 23.56 -9.68
N SER A 16 0.32 24.71 -9.68
CA SER A 16 -1.15 24.74 -9.70
C SER A 16 -1.77 24.49 -11.08
N LYS A 17 -1.03 24.67 -12.18
CA LYS A 17 -1.53 24.49 -13.55
C LYS A 17 -1.39 23.07 -14.12
N SER A 18 -0.56 22.20 -13.53
CA SER A 18 -0.34 20.83 -13.98
C SER A 18 -1.21 19.78 -13.28
N LEU A 19 -1.76 20.09 -12.09
CA LEU A 19 -2.55 19.19 -11.26
C LEU A 19 -3.83 18.63 -11.90
N PRO A 20 -4.66 19.38 -12.68
CA PRO A 20 -5.90 18.83 -13.23
C PRO A 20 -5.69 17.79 -14.34
N SER A 21 -4.63 17.91 -15.14
CA SER A 21 -4.35 16.94 -16.22
C SER A 21 -3.73 15.65 -15.68
N PHE A 22 -2.85 15.76 -14.68
CA PHE A 22 -2.23 14.62 -14.00
C PHE A 22 -3.27 13.76 -13.26
N GLY A 23 -4.19 14.40 -12.55
CA GLY A 23 -5.28 13.69 -11.87
C GLY A 23 -6.22 12.94 -12.81
N LYS A 24 -6.55 13.53 -13.98
CA LYS A 24 -7.38 12.87 -15.01
C LYS A 24 -6.67 11.68 -15.64
N GLN A 25 -5.40 11.82 -15.97
CA GLN A 25 -4.57 10.77 -16.55
C GLN A 25 -4.42 9.58 -15.59
N ARG A 26 -4.18 9.87 -14.31
CA ARG A 26 -4.11 8.88 -13.23
C ARG A 26 -5.44 8.13 -13.06
N ALA A 27 -6.55 8.84 -13.02
CA ALA A 27 -7.88 8.22 -12.93
C ALA A 27 -8.18 7.30 -14.12
N LEU A 28 -7.74 7.65 -15.33
CA LEU A 28 -7.87 6.80 -16.52
C LEU A 28 -7.03 5.52 -16.39
N ALA A 29 -5.79 5.63 -15.94
CA ALA A 29 -4.92 4.48 -15.70
C ALA A 29 -5.53 3.53 -14.65
N VAL A 30 -6.02 4.07 -13.54
CA VAL A 30 -6.69 3.29 -12.49
C VAL A 30 -7.95 2.59 -13.01
N LYS A 31 -8.78 3.27 -13.83
CA LYS A 31 -9.94 2.65 -14.47
C LYS A 31 -9.55 1.44 -15.33
N ALA A 32 -8.43 1.53 -16.07
CA ALA A 32 -7.93 0.44 -16.88
C ALA A 32 -7.44 -0.74 -16.02
N ILE A 33 -6.73 -0.46 -14.91
CA ILE A 33 -6.28 -1.46 -13.93
C ILE A 33 -7.49 -2.20 -13.35
N LEU A 34 -8.49 -1.48 -12.85
CA LEU A 34 -9.70 -2.06 -12.26
C LEU A 34 -10.44 -2.97 -13.25
N ARG A 35 -10.64 -2.50 -14.50
CA ARG A 35 -11.32 -3.31 -15.53
C ARG A 35 -10.56 -4.60 -15.85
N ARG A 36 -9.24 -4.55 -15.96
CA ARG A 36 -8.40 -5.74 -16.21
C ARG A 36 -8.50 -6.74 -15.06
N ALA A 37 -8.65 -6.25 -13.83
CA ALA A 37 -8.86 -7.08 -12.64
C ALA A 37 -10.34 -7.53 -12.44
N GLY A 38 -11.22 -7.28 -13.40
CA GLY A 38 -12.64 -7.65 -13.31
C GLY A 38 -13.47 -6.77 -12.37
N LEU A 39 -12.93 -5.64 -11.92
CA LEU A 39 -13.61 -4.75 -10.99
C LEU A 39 -14.28 -3.58 -11.75
N ARG A 40 -15.56 -3.31 -11.42
CA ARG A 40 -16.26 -2.13 -11.93
C ARG A 40 -15.60 -0.85 -11.38
N PRO A 41 -15.20 0.11 -12.22
CA PRO A 41 -14.64 1.39 -11.78
C PRO A 41 -15.74 2.27 -11.16
N THR A 42 -15.83 2.26 -9.83
CA THR A 42 -16.67 3.20 -9.07
C THR A 42 -15.83 4.41 -8.64
N ARG A 43 -16.49 5.51 -8.25
CA ARG A 43 -15.80 6.70 -7.76
C ARG A 43 -14.85 6.38 -6.61
N GLN A 44 -15.29 5.61 -5.61
CA GLN A 44 -14.49 5.23 -4.45
C GLN A 44 -13.27 4.38 -4.85
N ARG A 45 -13.47 3.37 -5.71
CA ARG A 45 -12.34 2.53 -6.18
C ARG A 45 -11.33 3.32 -6.99
N ILE A 46 -11.79 4.28 -7.80
CA ILE A 46 -10.89 5.15 -8.56
C ILE A 46 -10.12 6.07 -7.62
N ALA A 47 -10.77 6.68 -6.65
CA ALA A 47 -10.14 7.55 -5.68
C ALA A 47 -9.05 6.80 -4.88
N LEU A 48 -9.40 5.66 -4.27
CA LEU A 48 -8.47 4.85 -3.49
C LEU A 48 -7.37 4.22 -4.36
N GLY A 49 -7.70 3.73 -5.54
CA GLY A 49 -6.71 3.22 -6.51
C GLY A 49 -5.73 4.29 -6.96
N SER A 50 -6.16 5.54 -7.06
CA SER A 50 -5.28 6.67 -7.40
C SER A 50 -4.29 7.01 -6.29
N LEU A 51 -4.56 6.63 -5.06
CA LEU A 51 -3.62 6.75 -3.94
C LEU A 51 -2.67 5.55 -3.84
N LEU A 52 -3.13 4.37 -4.22
CA LEU A 52 -2.40 3.11 -4.06
C LEU A 52 -1.50 2.77 -5.25
N PHE A 53 -2.02 2.87 -6.47
CA PHE A 53 -1.31 2.44 -7.67
C PHE A 53 -0.38 3.54 -8.17
N VAL A 54 0.62 3.85 -7.36
CA VAL A 54 1.72 4.79 -7.63
C VAL A 54 2.98 4.00 -8.01
N GLU A 55 4.02 4.69 -8.46
CA GLU A 55 5.26 4.03 -8.90
C GLU A 55 6.04 3.36 -7.75
N THR A 56 5.83 3.81 -6.52
CA THR A 56 6.51 3.25 -5.33
C THR A 56 5.60 2.27 -4.59
N HIS A 57 6.13 1.09 -4.29
CA HIS A 57 5.45 0.13 -3.43
C HIS A 57 5.35 0.64 -1.99
N ARG A 58 4.27 0.26 -1.32
CA ARG A 58 4.02 0.72 0.05
C ARG A 58 3.11 -0.24 0.82
N HIS A 59 3.32 -0.26 2.12
CA HIS A 59 2.43 -0.91 3.08
C HIS A 59 1.48 0.13 3.66
N ILE A 60 0.19 -0.18 3.70
CA ILE A 60 -0.81 0.75 4.17
C ILE A 60 -1.88 0.05 5.01
N THR A 61 -2.34 0.71 6.05
CA THR A 61 -3.54 0.30 6.79
C THR A 61 -4.78 1.01 6.23
N PRO A 62 -5.99 0.48 6.47
CA PRO A 62 -7.23 1.16 6.11
C PRO A 62 -7.35 2.57 6.71
N GLY A 63 -6.86 2.74 7.96
CA GLY A 63 -6.84 4.05 8.63
C GLY A 63 -5.96 5.06 7.90
N MET A 64 -4.72 4.69 7.60
CA MET A 64 -3.78 5.56 6.86
C MET A 64 -4.36 5.97 5.50
N LEU A 65 -4.90 5.02 4.73
CA LEU A 65 -5.48 5.33 3.43
C LEU A 65 -6.73 6.22 3.55
N ASN A 66 -7.53 6.04 4.62
CA ASN A 66 -8.67 6.89 4.88
C ASN A 66 -8.27 8.34 5.19
N GLU A 67 -7.22 8.54 5.98
CA GLU A 67 -6.67 9.87 6.27
C GLU A 67 -6.16 10.56 5.00
N GLU A 68 -5.42 9.84 4.15
CA GLU A 68 -4.97 10.36 2.86
C GLU A 68 -6.14 10.73 1.93
N ALA A 69 -7.18 9.89 1.88
CA ALA A 69 -8.38 10.16 1.10
C ALA A 69 -9.12 11.41 1.60
N LEU A 70 -9.21 11.60 2.92
CA LEU A 70 -9.78 12.79 3.53
C LEU A 70 -9.03 14.08 3.15
N LEU A 71 -7.69 14.04 3.13
CA LEU A 71 -6.86 15.18 2.71
C LEU A 71 -7.12 15.58 1.24
N LEU A 72 -7.55 14.65 0.41
CA LEU A 72 -7.94 14.89 -0.99
C LEU A 72 -9.44 15.25 -1.14
N GLY A 73 -10.17 15.39 -0.04
CA GLY A 73 -11.59 15.74 -0.05
C GLY A 73 -12.54 14.56 -0.27
N GLU A 74 -12.03 13.32 -0.26
CA GLU A 74 -12.85 12.11 -0.36
C GLU A 74 -13.34 11.70 1.03
N LYS A 75 -14.63 11.92 1.30
CA LYS A 75 -15.28 11.56 2.58
C LYS A 75 -15.75 10.11 2.55
N LEU A 76 -14.86 9.20 2.91
CA LEU A 76 -15.15 7.78 3.01
C LEU A 76 -15.09 7.34 4.47
N SER A 77 -15.89 6.33 4.83
CA SER A 77 -15.74 5.68 6.14
C SER A 77 -14.58 4.69 6.10
N VAL A 78 -13.93 4.44 7.23
CA VAL A 78 -12.86 3.43 7.35
C VAL A 78 -13.37 2.05 6.90
N ALA A 79 -14.63 1.71 7.20
CA ALA A 79 -15.25 0.47 6.75
C ALA A 79 -15.34 0.40 5.21
N THR A 80 -15.67 1.50 4.54
CA THR A 80 -15.69 1.57 3.07
C THR A 80 -14.29 1.37 2.49
N VAL A 81 -13.29 2.00 3.08
CA VAL A 81 -11.88 1.83 2.67
C VAL A 81 -11.44 0.38 2.86
N TYR A 82 -11.68 -0.20 4.04
CA TYR A 82 -11.35 -1.59 4.34
C TYR A 82 -11.99 -2.58 3.35
N ASN A 83 -13.28 -2.42 3.07
CA ASN A 83 -13.99 -3.27 2.11
C ASN A 83 -13.43 -3.12 0.69
N THR A 84 -13.07 -1.90 0.28
CA THR A 84 -12.45 -1.66 -1.03
C THR A 84 -11.06 -2.29 -1.13
N LEU A 85 -10.25 -2.19 -0.07
CA LEU A 85 -8.94 -2.84 0.00
C LEU A 85 -9.05 -4.37 -0.07
N ASN A 86 -10.02 -4.98 0.63
CA ASN A 86 -10.27 -6.41 0.49
C ASN A 86 -10.64 -6.80 -0.95
N GLN A 87 -11.51 -6.01 -1.62
CA GLN A 87 -11.86 -6.25 -3.01
C GLN A 87 -10.65 -6.15 -3.95
N PHE A 88 -9.73 -5.23 -3.69
CA PHE A 88 -8.48 -5.12 -4.44
C PHE A 88 -7.56 -6.31 -4.17
N ALA A 89 -7.49 -6.78 -2.93
CA ALA A 89 -6.71 -7.96 -2.58
C ALA A 89 -7.29 -9.24 -3.21
N ASP A 90 -8.61 -9.43 -3.15
CA ASP A 90 -9.31 -10.57 -3.78
C ASP A 90 -9.13 -10.58 -5.31
N ALA A 91 -9.01 -9.41 -5.91
CA ALA A 91 -8.73 -9.24 -7.33
C ALA A 91 -7.22 -9.32 -7.69
N GLY A 92 -6.34 -9.55 -6.72
CA GLY A 92 -4.89 -9.66 -6.92
C GLY A 92 -4.16 -8.35 -7.23
N LEU A 93 -4.80 -7.20 -6.99
CA LEU A 93 -4.20 -5.89 -7.22
C LEU A 93 -3.27 -5.44 -6.10
N ILE A 94 -3.48 -5.94 -4.90
CA ILE A 94 -2.67 -5.72 -3.71
C ILE A 94 -2.62 -7.01 -2.90
N ARG A 95 -1.73 -7.07 -1.93
CA ARG A 95 -1.55 -8.23 -1.05
C ARG A 95 -2.01 -7.88 0.37
N LYS A 96 -2.73 -8.78 1.02
CA LYS A 96 -3.13 -8.62 2.42
C LYS A 96 -2.12 -9.29 3.33
N ILE A 97 -1.63 -8.56 4.34
CA ILE A 97 -0.72 -9.05 5.38
C ILE A 97 -1.45 -8.94 6.71
N SER A 98 -1.76 -10.09 7.31
CA SER A 98 -2.43 -10.16 8.61
C SER A 98 -1.39 -10.35 9.70
N ILE A 99 -1.38 -9.45 10.68
CA ILE A 99 -0.53 -9.52 11.88
C ILE A 99 -1.38 -10.04 13.03
N HIS A 100 -0.77 -10.69 13.97
CA HIS A 100 -1.45 -11.21 15.16
C HIS A 100 -2.28 -10.12 15.84
N GLY A 101 -3.57 -10.41 16.08
CA GLY A 101 -4.56 -9.46 16.56
C GLY A 101 -5.43 -8.90 15.42
N GLU A 102 -5.91 -7.69 15.55
CA GLU A 102 -6.85 -7.07 14.62
C GLU A 102 -6.19 -6.25 13.52
N ARG A 103 -4.84 -6.23 13.42
CA ARG A 103 -4.11 -5.39 12.50
C ARG A 103 -3.93 -6.05 11.16
N THR A 104 -4.33 -5.33 10.12
CA THR A 104 -4.18 -5.74 8.73
C THR A 104 -3.48 -4.64 7.96
N TYR A 105 -2.41 -5.02 7.27
CA TYR A 105 -1.75 -4.19 6.27
C TYR A 105 -2.10 -4.67 4.87
N PHE A 106 -2.02 -3.76 3.94
CA PHE A 106 -2.13 -4.05 2.51
C PHE A 106 -0.86 -3.57 1.83
N ASP A 107 -0.27 -4.45 1.05
CA ASP A 107 0.95 -4.20 0.31
C ASP A 107 0.62 -4.03 -1.17
N THR A 108 1.15 -2.99 -1.77
CA THR A 108 0.98 -2.73 -3.20
C THR A 108 1.95 -3.52 -4.07
N ASP A 109 2.97 -4.14 -3.49
CA ASP A 109 3.77 -5.16 -4.15
C ASP A 109 3.11 -6.53 -3.98
N THR A 110 2.71 -7.13 -5.09
CA THR A 110 2.09 -8.45 -5.12
C THR A 110 3.08 -9.59 -5.35
N GLY A 111 4.37 -9.27 -5.49
CA GLY A 111 5.45 -10.24 -5.64
C GLY A 111 5.65 -11.11 -4.40
N ASP A 112 6.31 -12.26 -4.58
CA ASP A 112 6.66 -13.14 -3.46
C ASP A 112 7.91 -12.61 -2.75
N HIS A 113 7.69 -12.00 -1.59
CA HIS A 113 8.73 -11.54 -0.69
C HIS A 113 8.28 -11.69 0.76
N ALA A 114 9.25 -11.71 1.66
CA ALA A 114 9.04 -11.78 3.09
C ALA A 114 9.04 -10.39 3.71
N HIS A 115 8.59 -10.28 4.95
CA HIS A 115 8.49 -9.01 5.64
C HIS A 115 9.07 -9.08 7.05
N PHE A 116 9.67 -7.99 7.52
CA PHE A 116 9.82 -7.70 8.94
C PHE A 116 8.61 -6.92 9.44
N TYR A 117 8.13 -7.27 10.61
CA TYR A 117 7.21 -6.44 11.39
C TYR A 117 7.92 -5.92 12.62
N ILE A 118 8.12 -4.61 12.70
CA ILE A 118 8.75 -3.92 13.82
C ILE A 118 7.68 -3.61 14.84
N CYS A 119 7.63 -4.41 15.91
CA CYS A 119 6.49 -4.46 16.84
C CYS A 119 6.27 -3.16 17.62
N ASP A 120 7.33 -2.46 18.03
CA ASP A 120 7.27 -1.22 18.79
C ASP A 120 6.97 0.02 17.92
N GLN A 121 7.24 -0.06 16.61
CA GLN A 121 6.98 1.02 15.66
C GLN A 121 5.70 0.80 14.85
N ASP A 122 5.10 -0.38 14.97
CA ASP A 122 3.95 -0.79 14.14
C ASP A 122 4.21 -0.57 12.65
N GLN A 123 5.33 -1.08 12.16
CA GLN A 123 5.80 -0.88 10.80
C GLN A 123 6.14 -2.20 10.11
N ILE A 124 5.80 -2.31 8.83
CA ILE A 124 6.23 -3.41 7.95
C ILE A 124 7.34 -2.92 7.02
N VAL A 125 8.34 -3.76 6.84
CA VAL A 125 9.48 -3.51 5.95
C VAL A 125 9.71 -4.76 5.10
N ASP A 126 9.89 -4.57 3.79
CA ASP A 126 10.21 -5.66 2.87
C ASP A 126 11.59 -6.22 3.14
N ILE A 127 11.70 -7.54 3.03
CA ILE A 127 12.97 -8.25 3.03
C ILE A 127 13.34 -8.52 1.58
N ALA A 128 14.55 -8.14 1.19
CA ALA A 128 15.01 -8.33 -0.17
C ALA A 128 14.91 -9.80 -0.62
N SER A 129 14.45 -10.00 -1.86
CA SER A 129 14.33 -11.34 -2.42
C SER A 129 15.70 -12.03 -2.44
N GLY A 130 15.79 -13.18 -1.78
CA GLY A 130 17.04 -13.93 -1.65
C GLY A 130 17.69 -13.88 -0.27
N ASP A 131 17.30 -12.94 0.61
CA ASP A 131 17.83 -12.87 1.97
C ASP A 131 17.20 -13.92 2.92
N ILE A 132 16.09 -14.54 2.47
CA ILE A 132 15.45 -15.64 3.19
C ILE A 132 15.39 -16.87 2.29
N GLY A 133 16.03 -17.94 2.73
CA GLY A 133 15.90 -19.26 2.16
C GLY A 133 14.79 -20.05 2.83
N ILE A 134 13.74 -20.41 2.09
CA ILE A 134 12.74 -21.37 2.55
C ILE A 134 13.21 -22.75 2.08
N GLY A 135 13.41 -23.67 3.03
CA GLY A 135 13.74 -25.06 2.72
C GLY A 135 12.59 -25.81 2.01
N PRO A 136 12.76 -27.10 1.73
CA PRO A 136 11.70 -27.90 1.12
C PRO A 136 10.41 -27.86 1.94
N LEU A 137 9.29 -27.55 1.27
CA LEU A 137 7.98 -27.52 1.94
C LEU A 137 7.50 -28.94 2.24
N PRO A 138 6.75 -29.14 3.32
CA PRO A 138 6.17 -30.43 3.65
C PRO A 138 5.13 -30.84 2.60
N VAL A 139 4.91 -32.15 2.46
CA VAL A 139 3.85 -32.67 1.60
C VAL A 139 2.48 -32.34 2.24
N PRO A 140 1.57 -31.70 1.52
CA PRO A 140 0.25 -31.40 2.05
C PRO A 140 -0.59 -32.69 2.25
N PRO A 141 -1.62 -32.65 3.11
CA PRO A 141 -2.55 -33.76 3.24
C PRO A 141 -3.23 -34.11 1.91
N ALA A 142 -3.69 -35.36 1.79
CA ALA A 142 -4.36 -35.83 0.58
C ALA A 142 -5.56 -34.92 0.23
N GLY A 143 -5.68 -34.53 -1.04
CA GLY A 143 -6.73 -33.64 -1.53
C GLY A 143 -6.44 -32.15 -1.36
N TYR A 144 -5.30 -31.78 -0.77
CA TYR A 144 -4.88 -30.38 -0.61
C TYR A 144 -3.60 -30.08 -1.37
N LYS A 145 -3.42 -28.82 -1.71
CA LYS A 145 -2.17 -28.27 -2.26
C LYS A 145 -1.80 -27.00 -1.49
N ILE A 146 -0.50 -26.74 -1.38
CA ILE A 146 -0.02 -25.46 -0.84
C ILE A 146 -0.36 -24.36 -1.87
N SER A 147 -1.14 -23.39 -1.49
CA SER A 147 -1.51 -22.27 -2.36
C SER A 147 -0.54 -21.12 -2.22
N LYS A 148 0.02 -20.92 -1.03
CA LYS A 148 0.89 -19.80 -0.71
C LYS A 148 1.70 -20.07 0.55
N VAL A 149 2.86 -19.46 0.63
CA VAL A 149 3.67 -19.37 1.85
C VAL A 149 3.98 -17.90 2.10
N ASP A 150 3.60 -17.40 3.26
CA ASP A 150 3.93 -16.05 3.71
C ASP A 150 4.91 -16.14 4.87
N VAL A 151 5.96 -15.33 4.82
CA VAL A 151 6.95 -15.21 5.89
C VAL A 151 6.88 -13.81 6.48
N LEU A 152 6.54 -13.74 7.76
CA LEU A 152 6.51 -12.51 8.54
C LEU A 152 7.39 -12.70 9.77
N ILE A 153 8.46 -11.92 9.89
CA ILE A 153 9.40 -11.99 11.00
C ILE A 153 9.13 -10.82 11.93
N HIS A 154 8.77 -11.13 13.18
CA HIS A 154 8.51 -10.12 14.19
C HIS A 154 9.82 -9.67 14.84
N LEU A 155 10.06 -8.35 14.78
CA LEU A 155 11.19 -7.72 15.45
C LEU A 155 10.76 -7.05 16.73
N VAL A 156 11.56 -7.22 17.78
CA VAL A 156 11.44 -6.52 19.06
C VAL A 156 12.76 -5.79 19.34
N PRO A 157 12.75 -4.66 20.06
CA PRO A 157 13.98 -3.98 20.42
C PRO A 157 14.95 -4.89 21.18
N GLU A 158 16.23 -4.80 20.86
CA GLU A 158 17.26 -5.43 21.68
C GLU A 158 17.28 -4.73 23.05
N THR A 159 16.95 -5.48 24.09
CA THR A 159 17.19 -4.98 25.46
C THR A 159 18.69 -5.02 25.72
N THR A 160 19.36 -3.85 25.69
CA THR A 160 20.74 -3.75 26.14
C THR A 160 20.77 -4.12 27.64
N PRO A 161 21.48 -5.18 28.06
CA PRO A 161 21.63 -5.45 29.48
C PRO A 161 22.38 -4.30 30.13
N SER A 162 21.77 -3.69 31.15
CA SER A 162 22.37 -2.65 32.01
C SER A 162 23.52 -3.21 32.82
#